data_0e51dda4df0d0038ec8d219a6b8095fa
#
_entry.id   0e51dda4df0d0038ec8d219a6b8095fa
#
_cell.length_a   1.000
_cell.length_b   1.000
_cell.length_c   1.000
_cell.angle_alpha   90.00
_cell.angle_beta   90.00
_cell.angle_gamma   90.00
#
_symmetry.space_group_name_H-M   'P 1'
#
loop_
_entity.id
_entity.type
_entity.pdbx_description
1 polymer ?
#
loop_
_entity_poly.entity_id
_entity_poly.type
_entity_poly.pdbx_seq_one_letter_code
_entity_poly.pdbx_strand_id
1 'polypeptide(L)'
;LHDALPISIMYPMITSVGEVRQIKAIVEEVKASLAEQGIEYGNPEQGIMIETPAAAIISDELAKEVDFFSIGTNDLSQYTLAIDRQNTKLDPFFDPHHPAILRMIQMVVENAHKAGIWAGICGELGADQELTKEFLAMGVDELSVSPGSILPLRKIILETNVAEYKAGKKC
;
A
#
# COMPACT_ATOMS: atom_id res chain seq x y z
N LEU A 1 -10.29 3.46 27.84
CA LEU A 1 -10.12 3.36 26.36
C LEU A 1 -9.01 4.27 25.79
N HIS A 2 -8.17 4.84 26.68
CA HIS A 2 -7.06 5.71 26.25
C HIS A 2 -5.84 4.94 25.74
N ASP A 3 -5.85 3.61 25.84
CA ASP A 3 -4.83 2.73 25.29
C ASP A 3 -5.32 2.07 23.98
N ALA A 4 -6.13 2.80 23.19
CA ALA A 4 -6.50 2.34 21.87
C ALA A 4 -5.24 2.09 21.03
N LEU A 5 -5.23 0.99 20.30
CA LEU A 5 -4.20 0.67 19.32
C LEU A 5 -3.99 1.89 18.41
N PRO A 6 -2.79 2.10 17.87
CA PRO A 6 -2.56 3.15 16.90
C PRO A 6 -3.57 3.02 15.76
N ILE A 7 -4.25 4.12 15.44
CA ILE A 7 -5.27 4.19 14.38
C ILE A 7 -4.70 5.06 13.28
N SER A 8 -4.78 4.59 12.06
CA SER A 8 -4.45 5.35 10.85
C SER A 8 -5.70 5.48 9.98
N ILE A 9 -5.80 6.54 9.22
CA ILE A 9 -6.87 6.74 8.22
C ILE A 9 -6.27 6.58 6.85
N MET A 10 -6.89 5.75 6.01
CA MET A 10 -6.44 5.49 4.64
C MET A 10 -7.53 5.85 3.65
N TYR A 11 -7.20 6.66 2.65
CA TYR A 11 -8.13 7.13 1.62
C TYR A 11 -7.95 6.30 0.34
N PRO A 12 -9.03 5.64 -0.14
CA PRO A 12 -8.97 4.78 -1.33
C PRO A 12 -9.09 5.59 -2.62
N MET A 13 -8.81 4.94 -3.75
CA MET A 13 -9.09 5.39 -5.12
C MET A 13 -8.50 6.75 -5.50
N ILE A 14 -7.38 7.13 -4.92
CA ILE A 14 -6.68 8.37 -5.24
C ILE A 14 -6.08 8.31 -6.64
N THR A 15 -6.16 9.43 -7.36
CA THR A 15 -5.57 9.60 -8.70
C THR A 15 -4.72 10.85 -8.84
N SER A 16 -4.80 11.79 -7.89
CA SER A 16 -4.09 13.08 -7.97
C SER A 16 -3.74 13.67 -6.61
N VAL A 17 -2.72 14.53 -6.58
CA VAL A 17 -2.35 15.34 -5.41
C VAL A 17 -3.49 16.28 -5.00
N GLY A 18 -4.24 16.78 -5.99
CA GLY A 18 -5.37 17.69 -5.73
C GLY A 18 -6.45 17.05 -4.87
N GLU A 19 -6.76 15.77 -5.09
CA GLU A 19 -7.72 15.01 -4.27
C GLU A 19 -7.22 14.88 -2.83
N VAL A 20 -5.97 14.53 -2.61
CA VAL A 20 -5.39 14.42 -1.27
C VAL A 20 -5.50 15.75 -0.51
N ARG A 21 -5.17 16.86 -1.16
CA ARG A 21 -5.28 18.20 -0.53
C ARG A 21 -6.71 18.56 -0.19
N GLN A 22 -7.69 18.22 -1.04
CA GLN A 22 -9.10 18.42 -0.74
C GLN A 22 -9.57 17.58 0.46
N ILE A 23 -9.16 16.32 0.53
CA ILE A 23 -9.47 15.44 1.67
C ILE A 23 -8.88 16.03 2.97
N LYS A 24 -7.63 16.46 2.95
CA LYS A 24 -6.98 17.08 4.13
C LYS A 24 -7.71 18.35 4.57
N ALA A 25 -8.20 19.17 3.64
CA ALA A 25 -9.02 20.33 3.97
C ALA A 25 -10.32 19.95 4.69
N ILE A 26 -11.02 18.92 4.22
CA ILE A 26 -12.22 18.37 4.89
C ILE A 26 -11.89 17.86 6.29
N VAL A 27 -10.75 17.17 6.47
CA VAL A 27 -10.32 16.71 7.79
C VAL A 27 -10.11 17.87 8.76
N GLU A 28 -9.49 18.96 8.32
CA GLU A 28 -9.29 20.14 9.15
C GLU A 28 -10.62 20.87 9.48
N GLU A 29 -11.57 20.90 8.55
CA GLU A 29 -12.92 21.41 8.81
C GLU A 29 -13.64 20.58 9.89
N VAL A 30 -13.53 19.24 9.80
CA VAL A 30 -14.11 18.34 10.80
C VAL A 30 -13.46 18.54 12.17
N LYS A 31 -12.12 18.63 12.23
CA LYS A 31 -11.41 18.92 13.49
C LYS A 31 -11.86 20.24 14.12
N ALA A 32 -12.00 21.29 13.31
CA ALA A 32 -12.49 22.58 13.80
C ALA A 32 -13.91 22.47 14.38
N SER A 33 -14.81 21.76 13.69
CA SER A 33 -16.18 21.51 14.17
C SER A 33 -16.22 20.71 15.47
N LEU A 34 -15.35 19.69 15.62
CA LEU A 34 -15.24 18.92 16.86
C LEU A 34 -14.74 19.80 18.02
N ALA A 35 -13.74 20.65 17.77
CA ALA A 35 -13.21 21.59 18.76
C ALA A 35 -14.29 22.58 19.23
N GLU A 36 -15.11 23.13 18.32
CA GLU A 36 -16.23 24.02 18.68
C GLU A 36 -17.28 23.32 19.55
N GLN A 37 -17.45 22.01 19.38
CA GLN A 37 -18.36 21.20 20.19
C GLN A 37 -17.74 20.70 21.51
N GLY A 38 -16.47 21.03 21.78
CA GLY A 38 -15.74 20.55 22.95
C GLY A 38 -15.45 19.04 22.94
N ILE A 39 -15.45 18.41 21.75
CA ILE A 39 -15.15 17.00 21.58
C ILE A 39 -13.65 16.84 21.37
N GLU A 40 -13.01 16.03 22.21
CA GLU A 40 -11.60 15.68 22.06
C GLU A 40 -11.38 14.77 20.86
N TYR A 41 -10.31 15.00 20.10
CA TYR A 41 -9.91 14.17 18.96
C TYR A 41 -8.39 14.02 18.91
N GLY A 42 -7.95 12.92 18.27
CA GLY A 42 -6.53 12.65 18.04
C GLY A 42 -6.06 13.14 16.67
N ASN A 43 -4.79 12.92 16.41
CA ASN A 43 -4.17 13.15 15.11
C ASN A 43 -3.66 11.80 14.56
N PRO A 44 -4.54 10.97 13.97
CA PRO A 44 -4.12 9.72 13.35
C PRO A 44 -3.25 9.99 12.13
N GLU A 45 -2.34 9.06 11.83
CA GLU A 45 -1.65 9.06 10.54
C GLU A 45 -2.66 9.02 9.40
N GLN A 46 -2.37 9.77 8.34
CA GLN A 46 -3.22 9.85 7.15
C GLN A 46 -2.45 9.34 5.94
N GLY A 47 -2.88 8.22 5.42
CA GLY A 47 -2.30 7.60 4.23
C GLY A 47 -3.29 7.48 3.08
N ILE A 48 -2.80 6.99 1.96
CA ILE A 48 -3.61 6.71 0.78
C ILE A 48 -3.38 5.29 0.29
N MET A 49 -4.41 4.77 -0.38
CA MET A 49 -4.26 3.53 -1.12
C MET A 49 -3.71 3.84 -2.51
N ILE A 50 -2.59 3.21 -2.85
CA ILE A 50 -2.03 3.23 -4.20
C ILE A 50 -2.60 2.02 -4.95
N GLU A 51 -3.68 2.25 -5.66
CA GLU A 51 -4.43 1.19 -6.36
C GLU A 51 -4.86 1.59 -7.76
N THR A 52 -4.55 2.81 -8.17
CA THR A 52 -4.72 3.26 -9.55
C THR A 52 -3.35 3.41 -10.23
N PRO A 53 -3.21 3.09 -11.52
CA PRO A 53 -1.96 3.34 -12.26
C PRO A 53 -1.53 4.80 -12.20
N ALA A 54 -2.48 5.73 -12.18
CA ALA A 54 -2.20 7.16 -12.05
C ALA A 54 -1.47 7.47 -10.74
N ALA A 55 -1.99 7.01 -9.60
CA ALA A 55 -1.35 7.20 -8.29
C ALA A 55 0.02 6.53 -8.22
N ALA A 56 0.18 5.33 -8.79
CA ALA A 56 1.46 4.65 -8.82
C ALA A 56 2.54 5.47 -9.57
N ILE A 57 2.18 6.03 -10.72
CA ILE A 57 3.11 6.82 -11.55
C ILE A 57 3.56 8.13 -10.89
N ILE A 58 2.65 8.81 -10.15
CA ILE A 58 2.95 10.09 -9.47
C ILE A 58 3.21 9.89 -7.96
N SER A 59 3.58 8.69 -7.55
CA SER A 59 3.77 8.36 -6.12
C SER A 59 4.86 9.19 -5.45
N ASP A 60 5.83 9.69 -6.18
CA ASP A 60 6.86 10.63 -5.66
C ASP A 60 6.29 12.00 -5.28
N GLU A 61 5.21 12.45 -5.94
CA GLU A 61 4.50 13.66 -5.57
C GLU A 61 3.53 13.41 -4.41
N LEU A 62 2.78 12.30 -4.48
CA LEU A 62 1.82 11.90 -3.45
C LEU A 62 2.49 11.62 -2.10
N ALA A 63 3.69 11.05 -2.09
CA ALA A 63 4.44 10.76 -0.87
C ALA A 63 4.79 12.00 -0.03
N LYS A 64 4.77 13.18 -0.61
CA LYS A 64 5.01 14.46 0.10
C LYS A 64 3.78 14.96 0.85
N GLU A 65 2.63 14.36 0.61
CA GLU A 65 1.34 14.80 1.12
C GLU A 65 0.76 13.91 2.23
N VAL A 66 1.32 12.72 2.45
CA VAL A 66 0.74 11.71 3.34
C VAL A 66 1.79 11.06 4.23
N ASP A 67 1.33 10.34 5.25
CA ASP A 67 2.20 9.69 6.22
C ASP A 67 2.58 8.26 5.82
N PHE A 68 1.79 7.63 4.93
CA PHE A 68 2.07 6.28 4.43
C PHE A 68 1.34 5.95 3.13
N PHE A 69 1.81 4.88 2.47
CA PHE A 69 1.12 4.23 1.37
C PHE A 69 0.67 2.82 1.74
N SER A 70 -0.54 2.45 1.30
CA SER A 70 -1.00 1.07 1.26
C SER A 70 -1.26 0.68 -0.20
N ILE A 71 -0.52 -0.27 -0.74
CA ILE A 71 -0.64 -0.66 -2.15
C ILE A 71 -1.76 -1.68 -2.29
N GLY A 72 -2.88 -1.26 -2.90
CA GLY A 72 -4.06 -2.08 -3.17
C GLY A 72 -3.86 -2.93 -4.41
N THR A 73 -3.22 -4.09 -4.28
CA THR A 73 -2.76 -4.90 -5.41
C THR A 73 -3.87 -5.43 -6.29
N ASN A 74 -5.06 -5.68 -5.74
CA ASN A 74 -6.19 -6.19 -6.49
C ASN A 74 -6.67 -5.19 -7.55
N ASP A 75 -6.94 -3.95 -7.12
CA ASP A 75 -7.42 -2.91 -8.02
C ASP A 75 -6.28 -2.37 -8.90
N LEU A 76 -5.06 -2.25 -8.37
CA LEU A 76 -3.90 -1.89 -9.19
C LEU A 76 -3.71 -2.86 -10.36
N SER A 77 -3.84 -4.17 -10.11
CA SER A 77 -3.74 -5.19 -11.16
C SER A 77 -4.90 -5.09 -12.15
N GLN A 78 -6.13 -4.97 -11.64
CA GLN A 78 -7.33 -4.84 -12.47
C GLN A 78 -7.23 -3.67 -13.45
N TYR A 79 -6.88 -2.49 -12.97
CA TYR A 79 -6.80 -1.29 -13.82
C TYR A 79 -5.58 -1.30 -14.73
N THR A 80 -4.44 -1.78 -14.26
CA THR A 80 -3.21 -1.83 -15.07
C THR A 80 -3.32 -2.82 -16.21
N LEU A 81 -3.90 -3.99 -15.96
CA LEU A 81 -4.04 -5.06 -16.96
C LEU A 81 -5.36 -4.97 -17.74
N ALA A 82 -6.23 -4.02 -17.39
CA ALA A 82 -7.56 -3.85 -17.98
C ALA A 82 -8.41 -5.14 -17.94
N ILE A 83 -8.32 -5.88 -16.84
CA ILE A 83 -9.02 -7.16 -16.62
C ILE A 83 -9.97 -7.01 -15.44
N ASP A 84 -11.26 -7.25 -15.66
CA ASP A 84 -12.24 -7.37 -14.59
C ASP A 84 -12.03 -8.68 -13.82
N ARG A 85 -11.48 -8.57 -12.60
CA ARG A 85 -11.18 -9.72 -11.72
C ARG A 85 -12.43 -10.47 -11.22
N GLN A 86 -13.63 -9.93 -11.42
CA GLN A 86 -14.90 -10.61 -11.11
C GLN A 86 -15.42 -11.45 -12.28
N ASN A 87 -14.83 -11.29 -13.46
CA ASN A 87 -15.24 -12.04 -14.66
C ASN A 87 -14.35 -13.28 -14.83
N THR A 88 -14.81 -14.42 -14.34
CA THR A 88 -14.08 -15.70 -14.41
C THR A 88 -13.70 -16.15 -15.83
N LYS A 89 -14.31 -15.61 -16.88
CA LYS A 89 -13.90 -15.87 -18.25
C LYS A 89 -12.55 -15.25 -18.60
N LEU A 90 -12.09 -14.28 -17.81
CA LEU A 90 -10.83 -13.59 -18.01
C LEU A 90 -9.69 -14.18 -17.16
N ASP A 91 -9.98 -15.10 -16.22
CA ASP A 91 -8.96 -15.73 -15.38
C ASP A 91 -7.76 -16.29 -16.17
N PRO A 92 -7.93 -16.94 -17.35
CA PRO A 92 -6.79 -17.45 -18.12
C PRO A 92 -5.85 -16.36 -18.67
N PHE A 93 -6.27 -15.09 -18.65
CA PHE A 93 -5.48 -13.94 -19.11
C PHE A 93 -4.91 -13.12 -17.96
N PHE A 94 -5.31 -13.41 -16.72
CA PHE A 94 -4.87 -12.70 -15.54
C PHE A 94 -3.59 -13.35 -14.98
N ASP A 95 -2.50 -12.60 -15.01
CA ASP A 95 -1.24 -12.97 -14.38
C ASP A 95 -1.03 -12.09 -13.12
N PRO A 96 -1.23 -12.65 -11.91
CA PRO A 96 -1.01 -11.89 -10.67
C PRO A 96 0.47 -11.48 -10.47
N HIS A 97 1.41 -12.22 -11.07
CA HIS A 97 2.85 -11.93 -11.01
C HIS A 97 3.34 -11.08 -12.19
N HIS A 98 2.41 -10.41 -12.89
CA HIS A 98 2.75 -9.64 -14.08
C HIS A 98 3.86 -8.61 -13.79
N PRO A 99 4.92 -8.55 -14.62
CA PRO A 99 6.09 -7.71 -14.33
C PRO A 99 5.77 -6.21 -14.26
N ALA A 100 4.71 -5.74 -14.91
CA ALA A 100 4.27 -4.35 -14.78
C ALA A 100 3.82 -4.02 -13.36
N ILE A 101 3.08 -4.94 -12.71
CA ILE A 101 2.61 -4.77 -11.33
C ILE A 101 3.78 -4.74 -10.37
N LEU A 102 4.70 -5.71 -10.48
CA LEU A 102 5.87 -5.78 -9.61
C LEU A 102 6.77 -4.54 -9.75
N ARG A 103 6.94 -4.01 -10.97
CA ARG A 103 7.67 -2.76 -11.20
C ARG A 103 6.98 -1.54 -10.60
N MET A 104 5.65 -1.46 -10.69
CA MET A 104 4.89 -0.38 -10.05
C MET A 104 5.02 -0.45 -8.52
N ILE A 105 4.89 -1.63 -7.92
CA ILE A 105 5.09 -1.82 -6.48
C ILE A 105 6.48 -1.34 -6.06
N GLN A 106 7.53 -1.79 -6.76
CA GLN A 106 8.90 -1.36 -6.47
C GLN A 106 9.06 0.16 -6.54
N MET A 107 8.55 0.78 -7.61
CA MET A 107 8.61 2.24 -7.79
C MET A 107 7.91 2.99 -6.67
N VAL A 108 6.73 2.54 -6.26
CA VAL A 108 5.94 3.14 -5.17
C VAL A 108 6.69 3.05 -3.84
N VAL A 109 7.25 1.87 -3.52
CA VAL A 109 8.05 1.67 -2.29
C VAL A 109 9.29 2.57 -2.29
N GLU A 110 10.02 2.63 -3.41
CA GLU A 110 11.20 3.51 -3.52
C GLU A 110 10.83 4.98 -3.35
N ASN A 111 9.72 5.44 -3.91
CA ASN A 111 9.27 6.82 -3.80
C ASN A 111 8.79 7.15 -2.37
N ALA A 112 8.09 6.23 -1.71
CA ALA A 112 7.72 6.34 -0.31
C ALA A 112 8.96 6.52 0.58
N HIS A 113 9.95 5.64 0.45
CA HIS A 113 11.17 5.69 1.25
C HIS A 113 12.02 6.94 0.98
N LYS A 114 12.09 7.43 -0.27
CA LYS A 114 12.74 8.71 -0.59
C LYS A 114 12.09 9.90 0.12
N ALA A 115 10.78 9.83 0.34
CA ALA A 115 10.03 10.84 1.08
C ALA A 115 10.03 10.63 2.60
N GLY A 116 10.54 9.51 3.09
CA GLY A 116 10.61 9.16 4.51
C GLY A 116 9.31 8.60 5.09
N ILE A 117 8.41 8.10 4.23
CA ILE A 117 7.16 7.43 4.64
C ILE A 117 7.26 5.92 4.42
N TRP A 118 6.46 5.14 5.15
CA TRP A 118 6.39 3.69 4.96
C TRP A 118 5.40 3.28 3.88
N ALA A 119 5.61 2.10 3.29
CA ALA A 119 4.74 1.52 2.28
C ALA A 119 4.41 0.06 2.59
N GLY A 120 3.11 -0.22 2.73
CA GLY A 120 2.58 -1.57 2.90
C GLY A 120 1.90 -2.09 1.64
N ILE A 121 1.63 -3.40 1.62
CA ILE A 121 0.80 -4.07 0.61
C ILE A 121 -0.44 -4.61 1.28
N CYS A 122 -1.61 -4.35 0.69
CA CYS A 122 -2.86 -5.02 0.99
C CYS A 122 -3.41 -5.69 -0.29
N GLY A 123 -4.31 -6.63 -0.10
CA GLY A 123 -4.84 -7.44 -1.18
C GLY A 123 -4.15 -8.81 -1.28
N GLU A 124 -4.54 -9.57 -2.29
CA GLU A 124 -4.18 -11.00 -2.40
C GLU A 124 -2.68 -11.23 -2.59
N LEU A 125 -1.99 -10.36 -3.32
CA LEU A 125 -0.54 -10.47 -3.51
C LEU A 125 0.24 -10.36 -2.19
N GLY A 126 -0.26 -9.63 -1.21
CA GLY A 126 0.37 -9.54 0.11
C GLY A 126 0.48 -10.89 0.83
N ALA A 127 -0.45 -11.82 0.53
CA ALA A 127 -0.47 -13.17 1.08
C ALA A 127 0.29 -14.20 0.22
N ASP A 128 0.81 -13.81 -0.93
CA ASP A 128 1.52 -14.69 -1.85
C ASP A 128 2.91 -15.04 -1.30
N GLN A 129 3.09 -16.33 -0.97
CA GLN A 129 4.35 -16.83 -0.41
C GLN A 129 5.50 -16.85 -1.42
N GLU A 130 5.20 -16.94 -2.71
CA GLU A 130 6.22 -16.93 -3.77
C GLU A 130 6.82 -15.53 -3.93
N LEU A 131 6.02 -14.49 -3.74
CA LEU A 131 6.43 -13.09 -3.84
C LEU A 131 6.96 -12.50 -2.53
N THR A 132 6.77 -13.17 -1.39
CA THR A 132 7.17 -12.63 -0.09
C THR A 132 8.64 -12.18 -0.06
N LYS A 133 9.57 -13.01 -0.58
CA LYS A 133 11.00 -12.66 -0.63
C LYS A 133 11.29 -11.48 -1.55
N GLU A 134 10.52 -11.35 -2.63
CA GLU A 134 10.61 -10.22 -3.55
C GLU A 134 10.19 -8.92 -2.86
N PHE A 135 9.06 -8.94 -2.16
CA PHE A 135 8.57 -7.77 -1.41
C PHE A 135 9.54 -7.34 -0.31
N LEU A 136 10.15 -8.29 0.41
CA LEU A 136 11.24 -7.99 1.35
C LEU A 136 12.44 -7.36 0.64
N ALA A 137 12.79 -7.86 -0.54
CA ALA A 137 13.89 -7.30 -1.32
C ALA A 137 13.58 -5.90 -1.87
N MET A 138 12.34 -5.59 -2.20
CA MET A 138 11.89 -4.26 -2.57
C MET A 138 11.90 -3.29 -1.39
N GLY A 139 11.83 -3.81 -0.15
CA GLY A 139 11.78 -3.02 1.07
C GLY A 139 10.37 -2.70 1.54
N VAL A 140 9.37 -3.51 1.16
CA VAL A 140 8.00 -3.35 1.67
C VAL A 140 8.00 -3.45 3.19
N ASP A 141 7.38 -2.49 3.87
CA ASP A 141 7.38 -2.36 5.33
C ASP A 141 6.30 -3.19 6.00
N GLU A 142 5.16 -3.37 5.33
CA GLU A 142 4.00 -4.09 5.86
C GLU A 142 3.35 -5.00 4.81
N LEU A 143 2.94 -6.20 5.23
CA LEU A 143 2.06 -7.09 4.47
C LEU A 143 0.76 -7.28 5.26
N SER A 144 -0.30 -6.61 4.84
CA SER A 144 -1.63 -6.71 5.43
C SER A 144 -2.37 -7.90 4.84
N VAL A 145 -2.60 -8.93 5.64
CA VAL A 145 -3.10 -10.22 5.18
C VAL A 145 -4.17 -10.79 6.10
N SER A 146 -4.92 -11.76 5.61
CA SER A 146 -5.89 -12.49 6.43
C SER A 146 -5.19 -13.25 7.58
N PRO A 147 -5.86 -13.46 8.73
CA PRO A 147 -5.25 -14.13 9.89
C PRO A 147 -4.61 -15.49 9.57
N GLY A 148 -5.19 -16.26 8.66
CA GLY A 148 -4.66 -17.57 8.25
C GLY A 148 -3.31 -17.50 7.55
N SER A 149 -2.98 -16.38 6.92
CA SER A 149 -1.73 -16.18 6.19
C SER A 149 -0.59 -15.64 7.06
N ILE A 150 -0.88 -15.14 8.26
CA ILE A 150 0.13 -14.47 9.12
C ILE A 150 1.28 -15.42 9.47
N LEU A 151 0.99 -16.60 10.01
CA LEU A 151 2.04 -17.52 10.47
C LEU A 151 2.91 -18.07 9.34
N PRO A 152 2.35 -18.52 8.19
CA PRO A 152 3.15 -18.93 7.05
C PRO A 152 4.09 -17.82 6.55
N LEU A 153 3.58 -16.59 6.40
CA LEU A 153 4.40 -15.46 5.95
C LEU A 153 5.49 -15.08 6.95
N ARG A 154 5.16 -15.02 8.24
CA ARG A 154 6.17 -14.77 9.29
C ARG A 154 7.32 -15.77 9.25
N LYS A 155 7.02 -17.05 8.99
CA LYS A 155 8.07 -18.07 8.83
C LYS A 155 9.00 -17.71 7.69
N ILE A 156 8.46 -17.42 6.50
CA ILE A 156 9.26 -17.05 5.33
C ILE A 156 10.09 -15.80 5.61
N ILE A 157 9.50 -14.79 6.23
CA ILE A 157 10.18 -13.53 6.58
C ILE A 157 11.38 -13.80 7.51
N LEU A 158 11.19 -14.57 8.57
CA LEU A 158 12.23 -14.88 9.54
C LEU A 158 13.37 -15.75 8.96
N GLU A 159 13.06 -16.61 7.99
CA GLU A 159 14.03 -17.49 7.32
C GLU A 159 14.73 -16.81 6.12
N THR A 160 14.32 -15.59 5.74
CA THR A 160 14.86 -14.91 4.55
C THR A 160 16.03 -14.00 4.90
N ASN A 161 17.20 -14.28 4.32
CA ASN A 161 18.31 -13.34 4.27
C ASN A 161 18.18 -12.46 3.01
N VAL A 162 17.72 -11.23 3.20
CA VAL A 162 17.46 -10.29 2.10
C VAL A 162 18.72 -9.97 1.29
N ALA A 163 19.87 -9.87 1.96
CA ALA A 163 21.14 -9.56 1.27
C ALA A 163 21.57 -10.69 0.32
N GLU A 164 21.46 -11.94 0.78
CA GLU A 164 21.75 -13.10 -0.05
C GLU A 164 20.76 -13.25 -1.21
N TYR A 165 19.46 -13.00 -0.95
CA TYR A 165 18.44 -13.03 -1.98
C TYR A 165 18.71 -12.01 -3.09
N LYS A 166 19.05 -10.77 -2.72
CA LYS A 166 19.42 -9.71 -3.67
C LYS A 166 20.70 -10.07 -4.46
N ALA A 167 21.69 -10.66 -3.81
CA ALA A 167 22.92 -11.08 -4.47
C ALA A 167 22.69 -12.18 -5.51
N GLY A 168 21.81 -13.15 -5.22
CA GLY A 168 21.46 -14.25 -6.12
C GLY A 168 20.66 -13.84 -7.37
N LYS A 169 20.01 -12.65 -7.34
CA LYS A 169 19.28 -12.10 -8.51
C LYS A 169 20.15 -11.27 -9.46
N LYS A 170 21.40 -11.02 -9.14
CA LYS A 170 22.32 -10.22 -9.98
C LYS A 170 23.01 -11.02 -11.10
N CYS A 171 22.58 -12.25 -11.36
CA CYS A 171 23.11 -13.08 -12.46
C CYS A 171 22.20 -13.04 -13.69
#